data_5a02c3b85f80e3b771248750a10574c2
#
_entry.id   5a02c3b85f80e3b771248750a10574c2
#
_cell.length_a   1.000
_cell.length_b   1.000
_cell.length_c   1.000
_cell.angle_alpha   90.00
_cell.angle_beta   90.00
_cell.angle_gamma   90.00
#
_symmetry.space_group_name_H-M   'P 1'
#
loop_
_entity.id
_entity.type
_entity.pdbx_description
1 polymer ?
#
loop_
_entity_poly.entity_id
_entity_poly.type
_entity_poly.pdbx_seq_one_letter_code
_entity_poly.pdbx_strand_id
1 'polypeptide(L)'
;MNKFLITYSIFFLSIVAAGEISVSISENLVNEYLRIIGNHEIPKGKKGNQALWSIKNPYVKFEHGSAEFHSTITFKREKINIKKNIKKNIFVEYSYDDNQIRMMIEDPVVKMERSGETYGKIDLSTFYQQGLQFQGPKPKNQSIKFNTNKGKIKVNMNLKKSIIYFEKGVVRVAIDLKYK
;
A
#
# COMPACT_ATOMS: atom_id res chain seq x y z
N MET A 1 -40.26 20.27 45.82
CA MET A 1 -40.14 19.49 44.57
C MET A 1 -39.10 20.19 43.70
N ASN A 2 -37.86 19.79 43.81
CA ASN A 2 -36.73 20.35 43.05
C ASN A 2 -36.50 19.50 41.79
N LYS A 3 -36.76 20.09 40.63
CA LYS A 3 -36.41 19.49 39.35
C LYS A 3 -34.93 19.76 39.07
N PHE A 4 -34.09 18.73 39.16
CA PHE A 4 -32.72 18.76 38.68
C PHE A 4 -32.74 18.72 37.15
N LEU A 5 -32.38 19.83 36.54
CA LEU A 5 -32.09 19.91 35.11
C LEU A 5 -30.65 19.47 34.92
N ILE A 6 -30.46 18.25 34.44
CA ILE A 6 -29.13 17.77 34.03
C ILE A 6 -28.89 18.28 32.61
N THR A 7 -28.09 19.33 32.49
CA THR A 7 -27.61 19.86 31.21
C THR A 7 -26.47 18.95 30.75
N TYR A 8 -26.73 18.07 29.80
CA TYR A 8 -25.70 17.34 29.09
C TYR A 8 -24.94 18.31 28.19
N SER A 9 -23.80 18.79 28.63
CA SER A 9 -22.82 19.48 27.79
C SER A 9 -22.14 18.47 26.90
N ILE A 10 -22.66 18.32 25.67
CA ILE A 10 -21.94 17.57 24.62
C ILE A 10 -20.76 18.41 24.20
N PHE A 11 -19.60 18.11 24.76
CA PHE A 11 -18.32 18.58 24.24
C PHE A 11 -18.11 17.98 22.86
N PHE A 12 -18.54 18.68 21.81
CA PHE A 12 -17.99 18.47 20.49
C PHE A 12 -16.53 18.89 20.53
N LEU A 13 -15.63 17.93 20.72
CA LEU A 13 -14.24 18.11 20.31
C LEU A 13 -14.27 18.28 18.78
N SER A 14 -14.41 19.50 18.31
CA SER A 14 -14.03 19.85 16.97
C SER A 14 -12.51 19.65 16.90
N ILE A 15 -12.09 18.50 16.41
CA ILE A 15 -10.72 18.29 15.93
C ILE A 15 -10.60 19.26 14.77
N VAL A 16 -10.03 20.42 15.05
CA VAL A 16 -9.56 21.33 14.02
C VAL A 16 -8.48 20.57 13.28
N ALA A 17 -8.86 19.93 12.18
CA ALA A 17 -7.95 19.30 11.25
C ALA A 17 -7.13 20.43 10.63
N ALA A 18 -6.01 20.77 11.26
CA ALA A 18 -5.05 21.70 10.70
C ALA A 18 -4.51 21.04 9.42
N GLY A 19 -4.96 21.55 8.26
CA GLY A 19 -4.29 21.40 6.98
C GLY A 19 -3.82 20.00 6.55
N GLU A 20 -4.56 18.94 6.83
CA GLU A 20 -4.23 17.59 6.37
C GLU A 20 -4.50 17.47 4.86
N ILE A 21 -3.49 17.12 4.09
CA ILE A 21 -3.63 16.73 2.68
C ILE A 21 -3.48 15.23 2.60
N SER A 22 -4.40 14.56 1.93
CA SER A 22 -4.35 13.09 1.81
C SER A 22 -4.63 12.60 0.40
N VAL A 23 -4.10 11.42 0.10
CA VAL A 23 -4.40 10.60 -1.09
C VAL A 23 -4.96 9.28 -0.61
N SER A 24 -6.08 8.86 -1.20
CA SER A 24 -6.70 7.57 -0.97
C SER A 24 -6.51 6.67 -2.18
N ILE A 25 -6.06 5.44 -1.94
CA ILE A 25 -5.85 4.43 -2.96
C ILE A 25 -6.85 3.30 -2.67
N SER A 26 -7.79 3.09 -3.58
CA SER A 26 -8.80 2.05 -3.41
C SER A 26 -8.24 0.66 -3.72
N GLU A 27 -8.72 -0.34 -3.01
CA GLU A 27 -8.46 -1.76 -3.28
C GLU A 27 -8.76 -2.12 -4.74
N ASN A 28 -9.87 -1.61 -5.28
CA ASN A 28 -10.26 -1.86 -6.67
C ASN A 28 -9.21 -1.35 -7.65
N LEU A 29 -8.66 -0.14 -7.44
CA LEU A 29 -7.61 0.41 -8.31
C LEU A 29 -6.38 -0.50 -8.32
N VAL A 30 -5.92 -0.95 -7.15
CA VAL A 30 -4.77 -1.84 -7.03
C VAL A 30 -5.06 -3.19 -7.70
N ASN A 31 -6.25 -3.74 -7.50
CA ASN A 31 -6.65 -5.01 -8.09
C ASN A 31 -6.79 -4.94 -9.61
N GLU A 32 -7.29 -3.84 -10.17
CA GLU A 32 -7.28 -3.60 -11.61
C GLU A 32 -5.84 -3.59 -12.16
N TYR A 33 -4.94 -2.95 -11.44
CA TYR A 33 -3.53 -2.92 -11.82
C TYR A 33 -2.91 -4.32 -11.82
N LEU A 34 -3.13 -5.10 -10.76
CA LEU A 34 -2.67 -6.48 -10.67
C LEU A 34 -3.30 -7.38 -11.74
N ARG A 35 -4.55 -7.14 -12.12
CA ARG A 35 -5.22 -7.85 -13.21
C ARG A 35 -4.58 -7.55 -14.57
N ILE A 36 -4.11 -6.32 -14.80
CA ILE A 36 -3.41 -5.94 -16.04
C ILE A 36 -2.02 -6.56 -16.10
N ILE A 37 -1.25 -6.54 -14.99
CA ILE A 37 0.03 -7.26 -14.88
C ILE A 37 -0.19 -8.75 -15.15
N GLY A 38 -1.30 -9.29 -14.66
CA GLY A 38 -1.81 -10.59 -15.00
C GLY A 38 -1.11 -11.77 -14.32
N ASN A 39 -1.38 -12.93 -14.91
CA ASN A 39 -0.78 -14.18 -14.48
C ASN A 39 0.59 -14.36 -15.13
N HIS A 40 1.50 -15.01 -14.41
CA HIS A 40 2.86 -15.29 -14.90
C HIS A 40 3.10 -16.79 -15.01
N GLU A 41 3.71 -17.21 -16.11
CA GLU A 41 4.25 -18.55 -16.29
C GLU A 41 5.75 -18.45 -16.59
N ILE A 42 6.55 -19.05 -15.72
CA ILE A 42 7.99 -18.85 -15.70
C ILE A 42 8.69 -20.20 -15.75
N PRO A 43 9.29 -20.57 -16.86
CA PRO A 43 10.17 -21.73 -16.92
C PRO A 43 11.50 -21.41 -16.24
N LYS A 44 11.94 -22.24 -15.30
CA LYS A 44 13.26 -22.13 -14.64
C LYS A 44 14.02 -23.44 -14.78
N GLY A 45 15.29 -23.35 -15.17
CA GLY A 45 16.18 -24.50 -15.31
C GLY A 45 16.68 -24.72 -16.75
N LYS A 46 17.51 -25.73 -16.94
CA LYS A 46 18.08 -26.09 -18.26
C LYS A 46 17.03 -26.84 -19.09
N LYS A 47 17.10 -26.70 -20.42
CA LYS A 47 16.25 -27.44 -21.37
C LYS A 47 16.33 -28.95 -21.07
N GLY A 48 15.19 -29.61 -20.92
CA GLY A 48 15.08 -31.03 -20.56
C GLY A 48 14.87 -31.30 -19.06
N ASN A 49 15.14 -30.33 -18.17
CA ASN A 49 14.87 -30.43 -16.72
C ASN A 49 14.33 -29.10 -16.18
N GLN A 50 13.30 -28.57 -16.83
CA GLN A 50 12.72 -27.29 -16.46
C GLN A 50 11.60 -27.48 -15.44
N ALA A 51 11.61 -26.63 -14.43
CA ALA A 51 10.48 -26.41 -13.56
C ALA A 51 9.61 -25.29 -14.14
N LEU A 52 8.30 -25.50 -14.20
CA LEU A 52 7.34 -24.47 -14.58
C LEU A 52 6.71 -23.88 -13.31
N TRP A 53 6.91 -22.59 -13.12
CA TRP A 53 6.22 -21.81 -12.10
C TRP A 53 5.03 -21.10 -12.71
N SER A 54 3.92 -21.08 -12.00
CA SER A 54 2.74 -20.33 -12.41
C SER A 54 2.23 -19.53 -11.23
N ILE A 55 2.07 -18.22 -11.43
CA ILE A 55 1.45 -17.30 -10.48
C ILE A 55 0.11 -16.88 -11.08
N LYS A 56 -0.99 -17.13 -10.37
CA LYS A 56 -2.34 -16.87 -10.86
C LYS A 56 -3.18 -16.11 -9.85
N ASN A 57 -4.11 -15.32 -10.35
CA ASN A 57 -5.08 -14.58 -9.57
C ASN A 57 -4.46 -13.70 -8.48
N PRO A 58 -3.49 -12.82 -8.82
CA PRO A 58 -2.96 -11.87 -7.85
C PRO A 58 -4.03 -10.84 -7.49
N TYR A 59 -4.23 -10.60 -6.20
CA TYR A 59 -5.08 -9.51 -5.71
C TYR A 59 -4.62 -9.05 -4.33
N VAL A 60 -5.01 -7.84 -3.96
CA VAL A 60 -4.83 -7.30 -2.62
C VAL A 60 -6.17 -7.20 -1.90
N LYS A 61 -6.12 -7.22 -0.58
CA LYS A 61 -7.25 -6.97 0.29
C LYS A 61 -6.85 -5.97 1.36
N PHE A 62 -7.63 -4.88 1.48
CA PHE A 62 -7.44 -3.87 2.51
C PHE A 62 -8.48 -4.06 3.60
N GLU A 63 -8.00 -4.19 4.84
CA GLU A 63 -8.81 -4.31 6.05
C GLU A 63 -8.38 -3.24 7.05
N HIS A 64 -9.15 -3.07 8.12
CA HIS A 64 -8.77 -2.14 9.18
C HIS A 64 -7.42 -2.54 9.80
N GLY A 65 -6.45 -1.63 9.68
CA GLY A 65 -5.11 -1.79 10.23
C GLY A 65 -4.16 -2.68 9.44
N SER A 66 -4.56 -3.26 8.30
CA SER A 66 -3.71 -4.16 7.52
C SER A 66 -4.02 -4.19 6.02
N ALA A 67 -3.04 -4.61 5.24
CA ALA A 67 -3.19 -4.91 3.82
C ALA A 67 -2.53 -6.25 3.50
N GLU A 68 -3.16 -7.04 2.62
CA GLU A 68 -2.73 -8.39 2.31
C GLU A 68 -2.66 -8.60 0.80
N PHE A 69 -1.61 -9.28 0.35
CA PHE A 69 -1.48 -9.79 -1.02
C PHE A 69 -1.84 -11.27 -1.06
N HIS A 70 -2.67 -11.65 -2.00
CA HIS A 70 -3.10 -13.02 -2.24
C HIS A 70 -2.77 -13.47 -3.65
N SER A 71 -2.39 -14.73 -3.81
CA SER A 71 -2.22 -15.35 -5.13
C SER A 71 -2.22 -16.88 -5.02
N THR A 72 -2.39 -17.57 -6.14
CA THR A 72 -2.19 -19.01 -6.26
C THR A 72 -0.89 -19.26 -6.99
N ILE A 73 0.05 -19.98 -6.36
CA ILE A 73 1.32 -20.38 -6.97
C ILE A 73 1.31 -21.89 -7.23
N THR A 74 1.73 -22.27 -8.42
CA THR A 74 1.92 -23.67 -8.80
C THR A 74 3.37 -23.88 -9.23
N PHE A 75 3.95 -24.97 -8.78
CA PHE A 75 5.25 -25.46 -9.20
C PHE A 75 5.07 -26.84 -9.83
N LYS A 76 5.54 -27.00 -11.06
CA LYS A 76 5.53 -28.28 -11.78
C LYS A 76 6.93 -28.62 -12.25
N ARG A 77 7.36 -29.86 -11.97
CA ARG A 77 8.62 -30.41 -12.47
C ARG A 77 8.49 -31.93 -12.54
N GLU A 78 8.60 -32.49 -13.72
CA GLU A 78 8.43 -33.92 -13.92
C GLU A 78 7.11 -34.47 -13.31
N LYS A 79 7.20 -35.37 -12.32
CA LYS A 79 6.06 -35.92 -11.56
C LYS A 79 5.61 -35.05 -10.37
N ILE A 80 6.34 -33.96 -10.10
CA ILE A 80 6.04 -33.09 -8.97
C ILE A 80 5.11 -31.97 -9.43
N ASN A 81 3.97 -31.85 -8.73
CA ASN A 81 3.03 -30.77 -8.90
C ASN A 81 2.60 -30.29 -7.51
N ILE A 82 3.00 -29.06 -7.17
CA ILE A 82 2.67 -28.45 -5.88
C ILE A 82 1.90 -27.17 -6.16
N LYS A 83 0.72 -27.02 -5.56
CA LYS A 83 -0.12 -25.83 -5.62
C LYS A 83 -0.28 -25.25 -4.22
N LYS A 84 -0.09 -23.96 -4.07
CA LYS A 84 -0.20 -23.25 -2.80
C LYS A 84 -0.96 -21.95 -2.99
N ASN A 85 -2.01 -21.72 -2.21
CA ASN A 85 -2.58 -20.39 -2.06
C ASN A 85 -1.74 -19.63 -1.05
N ILE A 86 -1.30 -18.49 -1.41
CA ILE A 86 -0.46 -17.65 -0.57
C ILE A 86 -1.23 -16.43 -0.08
N LYS A 87 -0.86 -16.00 1.11
CA LYS A 87 -1.27 -14.77 1.76
C LYS A 87 -0.02 -14.15 2.35
N LYS A 88 0.27 -12.90 2.01
CA LYS A 88 1.42 -12.13 2.46
C LYS A 88 0.96 -10.75 2.91
N ASN A 89 1.54 -10.21 3.96
CA ASN A 89 1.27 -8.83 4.33
C ASN A 89 1.83 -7.88 3.28
N ILE A 90 1.21 -6.71 3.19
CA ILE A 90 1.72 -5.57 2.43
C ILE A 90 2.17 -4.50 3.40
N PHE A 91 3.41 -4.09 3.25
CA PHE A 91 3.94 -2.90 3.87
C PHE A 91 3.74 -1.70 2.93
N VAL A 92 3.25 -0.58 3.48
CA VAL A 92 3.06 0.66 2.74
C VAL A 92 3.98 1.72 3.33
N GLU A 93 4.73 2.39 2.47
CA GLU A 93 5.56 3.53 2.85
C GLU A 93 5.24 4.76 2.00
N TYR A 94 5.50 5.93 2.55
CA TYR A 94 5.44 7.19 1.84
C TYR A 94 6.80 7.89 1.89
N SER A 95 7.39 8.13 0.71
CA SER A 95 8.59 8.95 0.53
C SER A 95 8.18 10.39 0.20
N TYR A 96 8.45 11.31 1.12
CA TYR A 96 8.16 12.73 0.91
C TYR A 96 9.05 13.34 -0.19
N ASP A 97 10.31 12.93 -0.28
CA ASP A 97 11.26 13.48 -1.24
C ASP A 97 10.83 13.19 -2.68
N ASP A 98 10.51 11.95 -2.97
CA ASP A 98 10.04 11.49 -4.28
C ASP A 98 8.54 11.73 -4.48
N ASN A 99 7.80 12.06 -3.43
CA ASN A 99 6.34 12.11 -3.38
C ASN A 99 5.70 10.82 -3.89
N GLN A 100 6.20 9.68 -3.44
CA GLN A 100 5.71 8.36 -3.85
C GLN A 100 5.20 7.55 -2.67
N ILE A 101 4.07 6.91 -2.89
CA ILE A 101 3.53 5.86 -2.03
C ILE A 101 3.94 4.53 -2.64
N ARG A 102 4.63 3.69 -1.88
CA ARG A 102 5.09 2.36 -2.31
C ARG A 102 4.41 1.29 -1.47
N MET A 103 3.87 0.29 -2.14
CA MET A 103 3.31 -0.89 -1.51
C MET A 103 4.21 -2.07 -1.81
N MET A 104 4.72 -2.73 -0.78
CA MET A 104 5.68 -3.83 -0.89
C MET A 104 5.12 -5.08 -0.22
N ILE A 105 5.34 -6.23 -0.83
CA ILE A 105 5.00 -7.52 -0.23
C ILE A 105 6.06 -7.83 0.83
N GLU A 106 5.64 -8.03 2.09
CA GLU A 106 6.53 -8.52 3.14
C GLU A 106 6.92 -9.97 2.87
N ASP A 107 8.20 -10.31 3.11
CA ASP A 107 8.73 -11.65 2.85
C ASP A 107 8.30 -12.21 1.48
N PRO A 108 8.64 -11.53 0.37
CA PRO A 108 8.09 -11.86 -0.95
C PRO A 108 8.49 -13.24 -1.46
N VAL A 109 9.44 -13.91 -0.81
CA VAL A 109 9.91 -15.24 -1.20
C VAL A 109 8.91 -16.31 -0.78
N VAL A 110 8.47 -17.11 -1.75
CA VAL A 110 7.62 -18.27 -1.53
C VAL A 110 8.39 -19.54 -1.80
N LYS A 111 8.44 -20.43 -0.79
CA LYS A 111 9.03 -21.77 -0.91
C LYS A 111 7.94 -22.78 -1.23
N MET A 112 8.23 -23.65 -2.19
CA MET A 112 7.38 -24.80 -2.52
C MET A 112 7.94 -26.03 -1.84
N GLU A 113 7.23 -26.47 -0.82
CA GLU A 113 7.64 -27.56 0.07
C GLU A 113 6.59 -28.67 0.05
N ARG A 114 7.04 -29.92 0.12
CA ARG A 114 6.21 -31.11 0.27
C ARG A 114 6.96 -32.14 1.11
N SER A 115 6.29 -32.65 2.14
CA SER A 115 6.87 -33.67 3.07
C SER A 115 8.23 -33.25 3.69
N GLY A 116 8.39 -31.94 4.02
CA GLY A 116 9.61 -31.42 4.62
C GLY A 116 10.74 -31.08 3.63
N GLU A 117 10.58 -31.40 2.35
CA GLU A 117 11.57 -31.11 1.32
C GLU A 117 11.19 -29.85 0.51
N THR A 118 12.16 -28.97 0.27
CA THR A 118 11.99 -27.75 -0.55
C THR A 118 12.36 -28.02 -1.99
N TYR A 119 11.39 -27.93 -2.88
CA TYR A 119 11.56 -28.17 -4.34
C TYR A 119 11.95 -26.91 -5.12
N GLY A 120 11.72 -25.73 -4.55
CA GLY A 120 12.11 -24.48 -5.16
C GLY A 120 11.58 -23.27 -4.41
N LYS A 121 12.04 -22.09 -4.85
CA LYS A 121 11.59 -20.79 -4.33
C LYS A 121 11.40 -19.77 -5.44
N ILE A 122 10.45 -18.87 -5.27
CA ILE A 122 10.15 -17.77 -6.17
C ILE A 122 10.03 -16.48 -5.36
N ASP A 123 10.58 -15.39 -5.89
CA ASP A 123 10.48 -14.06 -5.32
C ASP A 123 9.39 -13.27 -6.06
N LEU A 124 8.32 -12.93 -5.38
CA LEU A 124 7.16 -12.21 -5.92
C LEU A 124 7.45 -10.74 -6.20
N SER A 125 8.42 -10.14 -5.51
CA SER A 125 8.77 -8.73 -5.70
C SER A 125 9.25 -8.46 -7.13
N THR A 126 9.85 -9.44 -7.78
CA THR A 126 10.29 -9.36 -9.18
C THR A 126 9.14 -9.06 -10.15
N PHE A 127 7.90 -9.44 -9.81
CA PHE A 127 6.75 -9.33 -10.70
C PHE A 127 5.81 -8.19 -10.32
N TYR A 128 5.70 -7.85 -9.04
CA TYR A 128 4.64 -6.96 -8.56
C TYR A 128 5.12 -5.65 -7.95
N GLN A 129 6.39 -5.53 -7.57
CA GLN A 129 6.89 -4.34 -6.89
C GLN A 129 6.79 -3.06 -7.73
N GLN A 130 7.08 -3.12 -9.04
CA GLN A 130 7.01 -1.94 -9.91
C GLN A 130 5.58 -1.44 -10.14
N GLY A 131 4.60 -2.33 -10.04
CA GLY A 131 3.20 -2.01 -10.24
C GLY A 131 2.47 -1.43 -9.05
N LEU A 132 3.10 -1.40 -7.87
CA LEU A 132 2.48 -0.95 -6.62
C LEU A 132 3.06 0.40 -6.15
N GLN A 133 3.27 1.32 -7.08
CA GLN A 133 3.74 2.69 -6.81
C GLN A 133 2.69 3.71 -7.24
N PHE A 134 2.41 4.68 -6.36
CA PHE A 134 1.41 5.71 -6.57
C PHE A 134 1.96 7.09 -6.21
N GLN A 135 1.37 8.13 -6.82
CA GLN A 135 1.68 9.51 -6.50
C GLN A 135 1.19 9.85 -5.08
N GLY A 136 2.04 10.48 -4.28
CA GLY A 136 1.72 10.89 -2.91
C GLY A 136 1.02 12.25 -2.80
N PRO A 137 0.64 12.65 -1.59
CA PRO A 137 -0.14 13.86 -1.31
C PRO A 137 0.66 15.17 -1.30
N LYS A 138 1.98 15.15 -1.49
CA LYS A 138 2.80 16.38 -1.45
C LYS A 138 2.34 17.39 -2.48
N PRO A 139 2.04 18.64 -2.10
CA PRO A 139 1.64 19.67 -3.05
C PRO A 139 2.79 20.03 -4.00
N LYS A 140 2.46 20.29 -5.27
CA LYS A 140 3.45 20.70 -6.29
C LYS A 140 4.19 21.98 -5.87
N ASN A 141 3.45 22.97 -5.36
CA ASN A 141 4.00 24.22 -4.87
C ASN A 141 4.20 24.15 -3.37
N GLN A 142 5.45 24.24 -2.93
CA GLN A 142 5.81 24.23 -1.50
C GLN A 142 5.91 25.63 -0.91
N SER A 143 5.57 26.66 -1.66
CA SER A 143 5.50 28.02 -1.18
C SER A 143 4.43 28.82 -1.88
N ILE A 144 3.78 29.70 -1.13
CA ILE A 144 2.79 30.64 -1.64
C ILE A 144 3.34 32.05 -1.44
N LYS A 145 3.24 32.87 -2.48
CA LYS A 145 3.65 34.28 -2.44
C LYS A 145 2.40 35.16 -2.39
N PHE A 146 2.36 36.07 -1.45
CA PHE A 146 1.29 37.05 -1.29
C PHE A 146 1.85 38.45 -1.48
N ASN A 147 1.11 39.29 -2.19
CA ASN A 147 1.36 40.74 -2.22
C ASN A 147 0.48 41.40 -1.16
N THR A 148 1.07 42.08 -0.22
CA THR A 148 0.39 42.83 0.86
C THR A 148 0.73 44.31 0.80
N ASN A 149 0.00 45.13 1.51
CA ASN A 149 0.28 46.57 1.64
C ASN A 149 1.67 46.86 2.26
N LYS A 150 2.25 45.86 2.95
CA LYS A 150 3.57 45.94 3.61
C LYS A 150 4.69 45.28 2.80
N GLY A 151 4.39 44.79 1.58
CA GLY A 151 5.36 44.10 0.73
C GLY A 151 4.98 42.67 0.38
N LYS A 152 5.93 41.93 -0.20
CA LYS A 152 5.74 40.53 -0.61
C LYS A 152 6.03 39.58 0.55
N ILE A 153 5.10 38.74 0.88
CA ILE A 153 5.26 37.70 1.90
C ILE A 153 5.36 36.32 1.17
N LYS A 154 6.36 35.53 1.55
CA LYS A 154 6.49 34.13 1.09
C LYS A 154 6.24 33.20 2.27
N VAL A 155 5.22 32.36 2.16
CA VAL A 155 4.91 31.32 3.14
C VAL A 155 5.39 29.99 2.59
N ASN A 156 6.27 29.30 3.30
CA ASN A 156 6.77 27.98 2.93
C ASN A 156 5.95 26.90 3.65
N MET A 157 5.65 25.81 2.92
CA MET A 157 5.00 24.63 3.46
C MET A 157 6.03 23.53 3.67
N ASN A 158 6.12 23.04 4.90
CA ASN A 158 7.05 21.96 5.26
C ASN A 158 6.26 20.79 5.83
N LEU A 159 6.72 19.57 5.56
CA LEU A 159 6.17 18.37 6.17
C LEU A 159 6.38 18.43 7.69
N LYS A 160 5.32 18.16 8.45
CA LYS A 160 5.37 17.96 9.89
C LYS A 160 5.37 16.47 10.23
N LYS A 161 4.45 15.73 9.64
CA LYS A 161 4.35 14.26 9.76
C LYS A 161 3.59 13.67 8.58
N SER A 162 3.76 12.37 8.36
CA SER A 162 2.91 11.56 7.50
C SER A 162 2.29 10.42 8.31
N ILE A 163 1.08 10.02 7.95
CA ILE A 163 0.35 8.94 8.59
C ILE A 163 -0.28 8.09 7.50
N ILE A 164 -0.25 6.77 7.69
CA ILE A 164 -0.87 5.81 6.79
C ILE A 164 -2.01 5.13 7.53
N TYR A 165 -3.21 5.20 6.96
CA TYR A 165 -4.41 4.58 7.48
C TYR A 165 -4.82 3.42 6.59
N PHE A 166 -5.03 2.26 7.18
CA PHE A 166 -5.64 1.12 6.53
C PHE A 166 -7.11 1.05 6.96
N GLU A 167 -7.99 1.17 5.99
CA GLU A 167 -9.43 1.08 6.15
C GLU A 167 -9.96 -0.03 5.22
N LYS A 168 -11.17 -0.51 5.46
CA LYS A 168 -11.76 -1.53 4.59
C LYS A 168 -11.89 -1.04 3.16
N GLY A 169 -11.21 -1.70 2.22
CA GLY A 169 -11.24 -1.39 0.80
C GLY A 169 -10.41 -0.15 0.37
N VAL A 170 -9.67 0.50 1.29
CA VAL A 170 -8.88 1.68 0.97
C VAL A 170 -7.66 1.82 1.88
N VAL A 171 -6.54 2.28 1.31
CA VAL A 171 -5.42 2.82 2.06
C VAL A 171 -5.33 4.32 1.83
N ARG A 172 -5.20 5.10 2.91
CA ARG A 172 -5.09 6.54 2.87
C ARG A 172 -3.74 6.98 3.43
N VAL A 173 -3.00 7.76 2.67
CA VAL A 173 -1.76 8.40 3.09
C VAL A 173 -2.03 9.89 3.27
N ALA A 174 -1.84 10.36 4.49
CA ALA A 174 -2.08 11.73 4.88
C ALA A 174 -0.78 12.41 5.30
N ILE A 175 -0.63 13.69 4.97
CA ILE A 175 0.46 14.54 5.42
C ILE A 175 -0.10 15.73 6.18
N ASP A 176 0.55 16.07 7.28
CA ASP A 176 0.32 17.28 8.05
C ASP A 176 1.43 18.29 7.71
N LEU A 177 1.05 19.51 7.33
CA LEU A 177 1.95 20.56 6.91
C LEU A 177 2.03 21.66 7.96
N LYS A 178 3.23 22.20 8.15
CA LYS A 178 3.45 23.44 8.90
C LYS A 178 3.85 24.56 7.95
N TYR A 179 3.34 25.74 8.21
CA TYR A 179 3.63 26.95 7.46
C TYR A 179 4.70 27.77 8.20
N LYS A 180 5.65 28.34 7.45
CA LYS A 180 6.68 29.26 7.95
C LYS A 180 6.85 30.44 7.03
#